data_731705cc462d6509cac3daf53f3311b6
#
_entry.id   731705cc462d6509cac3daf53f3311b6
#
_cell.length_a   1.000
_cell.length_b   1.000
_cell.length_c   1.000
_cell.angle_alpha   90.00
_cell.angle_beta   90.00
_cell.angle_gamma   90.00
#
_symmetry.space_group_name_H-M   'P 1'
#
loop_
_entity.id
_entity.type
_entity.pdbx_description
1 polymer ?
#
loop_
_entity_poly.entity_id
_entity_poly.type
_entity_poly.pdbx_seq_one_letter_code
_entity_poly.pdbx_strand_id
1 'polypeptide(L)'
;MLDTAFSPFDDQVVVSGGDDAHVSVWKVTPDDIRGCLEAAKVSGSMDDIKPRATFLGGKRRVGHVEFHPTAAHVVAAATGDHAIKLFDIEKQAPRVELHGFGDAIQSMAFDQTGSTIVATCRDRKLRMFDVRAPDAVQVTDGHGGIKGARAIWCGDKPRIITTGFSKMSERQMFLWDVSQLTKPIKTVSLDSSNGIIMPFWSDNNIVFLAGKGDGNIRYYELESDELHYLAEYKSIEPQSGMAFLPRRALNVDENEIARAYKVSPPTIHPVSFYVPRKSEAFQADIFPPARSAEPSLTADEFFVDQKTQTPHLYHFETRTIIRGEPAAPLSTHAKLPDTCEAPKEAPKDTPQEAPKDTPKEAPKDTPKE
;
A
#
# COMPACT_ATOMS: atom_id res chain seq x y z
N MET A 1 16.99 -3.27 7.26
CA MET A 1 15.61 -3.71 6.95
C MET A 1 14.71 -2.48 6.90
N LEU A 2 13.94 -2.32 5.84
CA LEU A 2 13.06 -1.16 5.61
C LEU A 2 11.58 -1.55 5.65
N ASP A 3 11.25 -2.74 5.16
CA ASP A 3 9.89 -3.27 5.16
C ASP A 3 9.89 -4.80 5.29
N THR A 4 8.79 -5.36 5.77
CA THR A 4 8.59 -6.80 5.95
C THR A 4 7.16 -7.17 5.63
N ALA A 5 6.96 -8.34 5.02
CA ALA A 5 5.65 -8.92 4.79
C ALA A 5 5.63 -10.41 5.13
N PHE A 6 4.57 -10.86 5.80
CA PHE A 6 4.30 -12.28 6.01
C PHE A 6 3.62 -12.88 4.79
N SER A 7 3.96 -14.14 4.49
CA SER A 7 3.25 -14.88 3.46
C SER A 7 1.78 -15.07 3.86
N PRO A 8 0.82 -14.83 2.94
CA PRO A 8 -0.58 -15.15 3.21
C PRO A 8 -0.86 -16.65 3.26
N PHE A 9 0.08 -17.48 2.80
CA PHE A 9 -0.09 -18.93 2.60
C PHE A 9 0.74 -19.81 3.57
N ASP A 10 1.82 -19.27 4.13
CA ASP A 10 2.67 -19.97 5.11
C ASP A 10 3.06 -18.98 6.21
N ASP A 11 2.49 -19.14 7.40
CA ASP A 11 2.71 -18.25 8.56
C ASP A 11 4.17 -18.25 9.05
N GLN A 12 5.00 -19.18 8.58
CA GLN A 12 6.43 -19.25 8.90
C GLN A 12 7.33 -18.51 7.90
N VAL A 13 6.77 -18.09 6.77
CA VAL A 13 7.52 -17.42 5.69
C VAL A 13 7.33 -15.92 5.75
N VAL A 14 8.44 -15.19 5.80
CA VAL A 14 8.50 -13.74 5.81
C VAL A 14 9.45 -13.29 4.70
N VAL A 15 9.14 -12.19 4.05
CA VAL A 15 10.08 -11.48 3.19
C VAL A 15 10.44 -10.14 3.78
N SER A 16 11.65 -9.67 3.53
CA SER A 16 12.10 -8.34 3.93
C SER A 16 12.83 -7.63 2.80
N GLY A 17 12.63 -6.32 2.73
CA GLY A 17 13.40 -5.42 1.88
C GLY A 17 14.43 -4.64 2.69
N GLY A 18 15.63 -4.47 2.12
CA GLY A 18 16.74 -3.83 2.79
C GLY A 18 17.27 -2.58 2.08
N ASP A 19 18.03 -1.78 2.81
CA ASP A 19 18.78 -0.63 2.29
C ASP A 19 19.97 -1.07 1.42
N ASP A 20 20.37 -2.32 1.56
CA ASP A 20 21.37 -3.05 0.79
C ASP A 20 20.89 -3.52 -0.60
N ALA A 21 19.71 -3.10 -1.03
CA ALA A 21 19.07 -3.46 -2.29
C ALA A 21 18.64 -4.94 -2.42
N HIS A 22 18.65 -5.70 -1.33
CA HIS A 22 18.28 -7.11 -1.34
C HIS A 22 16.85 -7.33 -0.85
N VAL A 23 16.24 -8.39 -1.39
CA VAL A 23 15.07 -9.06 -0.86
C VAL A 23 15.56 -10.33 -0.18
N SER A 24 15.23 -10.49 1.09
CA SER A 24 15.56 -11.69 1.88
C SER A 24 14.30 -12.46 2.22
N VAL A 25 14.33 -13.76 2.02
CA VAL A 25 13.26 -14.70 2.36
C VAL A 25 13.65 -15.44 3.62
N TRP A 26 12.80 -15.37 4.61
CA TRP A 26 13.00 -15.99 5.93
C TRP A 26 12.01 -17.12 6.11
N LYS A 27 12.45 -18.23 6.67
CA LYS A 27 11.55 -19.23 7.21
C LYS A 27 11.84 -19.33 8.70
N VAL A 28 10.86 -18.93 9.52
CA VAL A 28 10.98 -18.85 10.97
C VAL A 28 10.02 -19.84 11.59
N THR A 29 10.53 -20.96 12.09
CA THR A 29 9.72 -21.98 12.75
C THR A 29 9.64 -21.74 14.27
N PRO A 30 8.63 -22.31 14.95
CA PRO A 30 8.59 -22.25 16.43
C PRO A 30 9.83 -22.85 17.11
N ASP A 31 10.50 -23.82 16.45
CA ASP A 31 11.72 -24.43 16.95
C ASP A 31 12.92 -23.49 16.85
N ASP A 32 13.02 -22.73 15.74
CA ASP A 32 14.04 -21.67 15.59
C ASP A 32 13.90 -20.62 16.69
N ILE A 33 12.67 -20.18 16.95
CA ILE A 33 12.41 -19.19 18.01
C ILE A 33 12.80 -19.75 19.39
N ARG A 34 12.42 -21.00 19.69
CA ARG A 34 12.80 -21.66 20.95
C ARG A 34 14.30 -21.80 21.10
N GLY A 35 14.98 -22.24 20.05
CA GLY A 35 16.44 -22.36 20.02
C GLY A 35 17.15 -21.04 20.29
N CYS A 36 16.72 -19.95 19.64
CA CYS A 36 17.25 -18.61 19.89
C CYS A 36 17.01 -18.13 21.32
N LEU A 37 15.83 -18.40 21.90
CA LEU A 37 15.51 -18.03 23.29
C LEU A 37 16.33 -18.84 24.31
N GLU A 38 16.56 -20.10 24.05
CA GLU A 38 17.41 -20.95 24.91
C GLU A 38 18.88 -20.52 24.83
N ALA A 39 19.40 -20.27 23.65
CA ALA A 39 20.73 -19.72 23.43
C ALA A 39 20.91 -18.38 24.15
N ALA A 40 19.96 -17.49 24.08
CA ALA A 40 19.98 -16.21 24.78
C ALA A 40 20.05 -16.35 26.32
N LYS A 41 19.38 -17.36 26.89
CA LYS A 41 19.44 -17.64 28.33
C LYS A 41 20.83 -18.10 28.76
N VAL A 42 21.58 -18.79 27.91
CA VAL A 42 22.90 -19.34 28.20
C VAL A 42 24.01 -18.34 27.91
N SER A 43 23.96 -17.69 26.75
CA SER A 43 25.04 -16.81 26.27
C SER A 43 24.82 -15.31 26.60
N GLY A 44 23.60 -14.93 27.01
CA GLY A 44 23.22 -13.53 27.22
C GLY A 44 23.04 -12.75 25.94
N SER A 45 23.20 -13.38 24.77
CA SER A 45 22.92 -12.79 23.46
C SER A 45 22.07 -13.72 22.62
N MET A 46 21.22 -13.14 21.75
CA MET A 46 20.38 -13.90 20.83
C MET A 46 21.10 -14.04 19.50
N ASP A 47 21.22 -15.27 19.00
CA ASP A 47 21.73 -15.49 17.65
C ASP A 47 20.67 -15.10 16.63
N ASP A 48 21.09 -14.42 15.55
CA ASP A 48 20.21 -14.03 14.48
C ASP A 48 19.81 -15.24 13.62
N ILE A 49 18.52 -15.39 13.36
CA ILE A 49 18.03 -16.32 12.36
C ILE A 49 18.52 -15.85 10.98
N LYS A 50 19.11 -16.75 10.20
CA LYS A 50 19.61 -16.42 8.86
C LYS A 50 18.51 -16.55 7.82
N PRO A 51 18.49 -15.67 6.79
CA PRO A 51 17.54 -15.80 5.69
C PRO A 51 17.80 -17.11 4.93
N ARG A 52 16.73 -17.76 4.49
CA ARG A 52 16.80 -18.96 3.65
C ARG A 52 17.33 -18.65 2.23
N ALA A 53 16.97 -17.49 1.73
CA ALA A 53 17.43 -16.98 0.43
C ALA A 53 17.56 -15.46 0.50
N THR A 54 18.54 -14.93 -0.24
CA THR A 54 18.74 -13.49 -0.40
C THR A 54 19.12 -13.25 -1.84
N PHE A 55 18.40 -12.34 -2.52
CA PHE A 55 18.65 -12.01 -3.91
C PHE A 55 18.53 -10.51 -4.16
N LEU A 56 19.12 -10.03 -5.24
CA LEU A 56 19.12 -8.62 -5.60
C LEU A 56 17.73 -8.18 -6.04
N GLY A 57 17.09 -7.29 -5.28
CA GLY A 57 15.80 -6.72 -5.60
C GLY A 57 15.88 -5.59 -6.65
N GLY A 58 16.95 -4.81 -6.62
CA GLY A 58 17.15 -3.68 -7.52
C GLY A 58 18.56 -3.12 -7.47
N LYS A 59 18.80 -1.98 -8.13
CA LYS A 59 20.10 -1.27 -8.08
C LYS A 59 20.26 -0.42 -6.82
N ARG A 60 19.16 -0.18 -6.10
CA ARG A 60 19.10 0.62 -4.89
C ARG A 60 18.20 -0.07 -3.87
N ARG A 61 18.09 0.50 -2.67
CA ARG A 61 17.29 -0.02 -1.55
C ARG A 61 15.92 -0.54 -1.99
N VAL A 62 15.46 -1.59 -1.33
CA VAL A 62 14.10 -2.11 -1.44
C VAL A 62 13.27 -1.50 -0.32
N GLY A 63 12.38 -0.58 -0.68
CA GLY A 63 11.61 0.22 0.28
C GLY A 63 10.32 -0.43 0.75
N HIS A 64 9.68 -1.24 -0.09
CA HIS A 64 8.44 -1.96 0.22
C HIS A 64 8.47 -3.35 -0.38
N VAL A 65 7.89 -4.31 0.33
CA VAL A 65 7.70 -5.69 -0.12
C VAL A 65 6.27 -6.13 0.21
N GLU A 66 5.64 -6.89 -0.70
CA GLU A 66 4.29 -7.40 -0.52
C GLU A 66 4.14 -8.74 -1.22
N PHE A 67 3.50 -9.71 -0.56
CA PHE A 67 3.15 -10.97 -1.20
C PHE A 67 1.94 -10.82 -2.11
N HIS A 68 1.96 -11.59 -3.19
CA HIS A 68 0.82 -11.71 -4.07
C HIS A 68 -0.37 -12.37 -3.33
N PRO A 69 -1.59 -11.85 -3.48
CA PRO A 69 -2.73 -12.29 -2.69
C PRO A 69 -3.29 -13.66 -3.08
N THR A 70 -2.99 -14.18 -4.28
CA THR A 70 -3.56 -15.44 -4.79
C THR A 70 -2.52 -16.42 -5.29
N ALA A 71 -1.34 -15.95 -5.75
CA ALA A 71 -0.29 -16.82 -6.28
C ALA A 71 0.79 -17.12 -5.24
N ALA A 72 1.07 -18.42 -5.04
CA ALA A 72 2.15 -18.86 -4.16
C ALA A 72 3.51 -18.38 -4.68
N HIS A 73 4.42 -18.07 -3.75
CA HIS A 73 5.83 -17.73 -4.04
C HIS A 73 6.05 -16.48 -4.91
N VAL A 74 5.03 -15.63 -5.06
CA VAL A 74 5.13 -14.37 -5.81
C VAL A 74 5.20 -13.19 -4.83
N VAL A 75 6.20 -12.32 -5.02
CA VAL A 75 6.43 -11.13 -4.19
C VAL A 75 6.66 -9.92 -5.08
N ALA A 76 6.00 -8.82 -4.77
CA ALA A 76 6.30 -7.51 -5.33
C ALA A 76 7.30 -6.76 -4.42
N ALA A 77 8.24 -6.06 -5.02
CA ALA A 77 9.21 -5.21 -4.34
C ALA A 77 9.29 -3.84 -5.01
N ALA A 78 9.06 -2.78 -4.24
CA ALA A 78 9.27 -1.41 -4.69
C ALA A 78 10.70 -0.97 -4.39
N THR A 79 11.43 -0.60 -5.44
CA THR A 79 12.86 -0.35 -5.38
C THR A 79 13.20 1.13 -5.53
N GLY A 80 14.33 1.55 -4.97
CA GLY A 80 14.80 2.93 -5.01
C GLY A 80 15.30 3.39 -6.38
N ASP A 81 15.32 2.50 -7.37
CA ASP A 81 15.50 2.80 -8.80
C ASP A 81 14.17 3.10 -9.51
N HIS A 82 13.13 3.41 -8.72
CA HIS A 82 11.82 3.85 -9.16
C HIS A 82 11.09 2.81 -10.04
N ALA A 83 11.14 1.56 -9.61
CA ALA A 83 10.42 0.46 -10.23
C ALA A 83 9.74 -0.42 -9.18
N ILE A 84 8.62 -1.06 -9.56
CA ILE A 84 8.07 -2.20 -8.84
C ILE A 84 8.42 -3.44 -9.64
N LYS A 85 9.00 -4.43 -8.97
CA LYS A 85 9.39 -5.70 -9.58
C LYS A 85 8.68 -6.85 -8.92
N LEU A 86 8.14 -7.76 -9.72
CA LEU A 86 7.54 -8.99 -9.23
C LEU A 86 8.52 -10.13 -9.39
N PHE A 87 8.75 -10.84 -8.31
CA PHE A 87 9.69 -11.95 -8.21
C PHE A 87 8.97 -13.27 -8.00
N ASP A 88 9.45 -14.31 -8.65
CA ASP A 88 9.29 -15.69 -8.22
C ASP A 88 10.40 -15.97 -7.19
N ILE A 89 10.04 -16.09 -5.91
CA ILE A 89 11.03 -16.25 -4.82
C ILE A 89 11.71 -17.62 -4.82
N GLU A 90 11.14 -18.62 -5.45
CA GLU A 90 11.80 -19.92 -5.62
C GLU A 90 12.88 -19.85 -6.71
N LYS A 91 12.59 -19.14 -7.81
CA LYS A 91 13.55 -18.92 -8.89
C LYS A 91 14.50 -17.76 -8.62
N GLN A 92 14.22 -16.94 -7.59
CA GLN A 92 15.00 -15.77 -7.16
C GLN A 92 15.26 -14.78 -8.33
N ALA A 93 14.29 -14.61 -9.20
CA ALA A 93 14.41 -13.82 -10.41
C ALA A 93 13.18 -12.90 -10.62
N PRO A 94 13.40 -11.66 -11.10
CA PRO A 94 12.30 -10.80 -11.49
C PRO A 94 11.62 -11.35 -12.74
N ARG A 95 10.30 -11.32 -12.75
CA ARG A 95 9.46 -11.80 -13.85
C ARG A 95 8.72 -10.65 -14.55
N VAL A 96 8.39 -9.61 -13.80
CA VAL A 96 7.71 -8.40 -14.28
C VAL A 96 8.37 -7.18 -13.67
N GLU A 97 8.53 -6.12 -14.45
CA GLU A 97 9.01 -4.82 -13.98
C GLU A 97 8.03 -3.73 -14.41
N LEU A 98 7.54 -2.94 -13.45
CA LEU A 98 6.63 -1.82 -13.65
C LEU A 98 7.41 -0.51 -13.50
N HIS A 99 7.38 0.31 -14.53
CA HIS A 99 8.12 1.57 -14.62
C HIS A 99 7.19 2.79 -14.70
N GLY A 100 7.76 3.98 -14.85
CA GLY A 100 6.98 5.23 -15.02
C GLY A 100 6.81 6.03 -13.74
N PHE A 101 7.60 5.77 -12.70
CA PHE A 101 7.62 6.58 -11.48
C PHE A 101 8.64 7.71 -11.60
N GLY A 102 8.19 8.95 -11.31
CA GLY A 102 9.05 10.14 -11.35
C GLY A 102 9.93 10.31 -10.11
N ASP A 103 9.63 9.63 -9.01
CA ASP A 103 10.34 9.72 -7.73
C ASP A 103 10.14 8.42 -6.92
N ALA A 104 10.56 8.41 -5.67
CA ALA A 104 10.47 7.27 -4.77
C ALA A 104 9.03 6.80 -4.56
N ILE A 105 8.81 5.49 -4.66
CA ILE A 105 7.55 4.84 -4.37
C ILE A 105 7.35 4.86 -2.86
N GLN A 106 6.16 5.26 -2.43
CA GLN A 106 5.82 5.45 -1.01
C GLN A 106 4.95 4.32 -0.46
N SER A 107 4.13 3.71 -1.29
CA SER A 107 3.39 2.48 -0.98
C SER A 107 2.96 1.81 -2.26
N MET A 108 2.66 0.53 -2.18
CA MET A 108 2.00 -0.26 -3.20
C MET A 108 0.97 -1.18 -2.54
N ALA A 109 -0.03 -1.60 -3.28
CA ALA A 109 -0.99 -2.60 -2.83
C ALA A 109 -1.58 -3.35 -4.02
N PHE A 110 -1.67 -4.67 -3.91
CA PHE A 110 -2.39 -5.51 -4.87
C PHE A 110 -3.90 -5.39 -4.69
N ASP A 111 -4.64 -5.52 -5.79
CA ASP A 111 -6.06 -5.86 -5.73
C ASP A 111 -6.24 -7.28 -5.18
N GLN A 112 -7.49 -7.70 -4.95
CA GLN A 112 -7.73 -9.03 -4.37
C GLN A 112 -7.28 -10.20 -5.25
N THR A 113 -7.18 -10.02 -6.56
CA THR A 113 -6.77 -11.06 -7.51
C THR A 113 -5.27 -11.07 -7.78
N GLY A 114 -4.57 -9.98 -7.44
CA GLY A 114 -3.16 -9.74 -7.74
C GLY A 114 -2.89 -9.31 -9.18
N SER A 115 -3.94 -9.09 -9.98
CA SER A 115 -3.77 -8.66 -11.38
C SER A 115 -3.44 -7.19 -11.53
N THR A 116 -3.74 -6.40 -10.51
CA THR A 116 -3.57 -4.95 -10.53
C THR A 116 -2.82 -4.47 -9.29
N ILE A 117 -1.90 -3.55 -9.47
CA ILE A 117 -1.19 -2.87 -8.39
C ILE A 117 -1.53 -1.39 -8.42
N VAL A 118 -1.94 -0.84 -7.27
CA VAL A 118 -1.98 0.60 -7.04
C VAL A 118 -0.72 1.03 -6.30
N ALA A 119 -0.13 2.17 -6.68
CA ALA A 119 1.05 2.71 -6.02
C ALA A 119 0.98 4.22 -5.84
N THR A 120 1.43 4.69 -4.67
CA THR A 120 1.67 6.11 -4.41
C THR A 120 3.15 6.43 -4.54
N CYS A 121 3.44 7.62 -5.06
CA CYS A 121 4.80 8.07 -5.31
C CYS A 121 5.02 9.48 -4.74
N ARG A 122 6.27 9.80 -4.41
CA ARG A 122 6.65 11.11 -3.89
C ARG A 122 6.43 12.26 -4.89
N ASP A 123 6.28 11.94 -6.18
CA ASP A 123 5.85 12.88 -7.22
C ASP A 123 4.37 13.29 -7.09
N ARG A 124 3.69 12.85 -6.04
CA ARG A 124 2.28 13.13 -5.71
C ARG A 124 1.28 12.53 -6.69
N LYS A 125 1.69 11.53 -7.46
CA LYS A 125 0.81 10.78 -8.36
C LYS A 125 0.38 9.47 -7.74
N LEU A 126 -0.86 9.09 -8.01
CA LEU A 126 -1.38 7.75 -7.83
C LEU A 126 -1.30 7.03 -9.17
N ARG A 127 -0.78 5.81 -9.16
CA ARG A 127 -0.65 4.98 -10.37
C ARG A 127 -1.33 3.65 -10.16
N MET A 128 -1.96 3.15 -11.20
CA MET A 128 -2.55 1.83 -11.24
C MET A 128 -2.02 1.09 -12.47
N PHE A 129 -1.47 -0.11 -12.25
CA PHE A 129 -0.85 -0.96 -13.26
C PHE A 129 -1.63 -2.25 -13.41
N ASP A 130 -1.87 -2.70 -14.63
CA ASP A 130 -2.15 -4.12 -14.90
C ASP A 130 -0.79 -4.84 -14.96
N VAL A 131 -0.60 -5.82 -14.08
CA VAL A 131 0.67 -6.56 -13.95
C VAL A 131 1.03 -7.35 -15.21
N ARG A 132 0.02 -7.72 -16.01
CA ARG A 132 0.18 -8.46 -17.26
C ARG A 132 0.41 -7.56 -18.47
N ALA A 133 0.12 -6.27 -18.33
CA ALA A 133 0.36 -5.25 -19.32
C ALA A 133 1.19 -4.10 -18.71
N PRO A 134 2.48 -4.31 -18.43
CA PRO A 134 3.32 -3.39 -17.66
C PRO A 134 3.39 -1.96 -18.21
N ASP A 135 3.18 -1.81 -19.52
CA ASP A 135 3.18 -0.51 -20.20
C ASP A 135 1.84 0.23 -20.07
N ALA A 136 0.77 -0.48 -19.67
CA ALA A 136 -0.56 0.10 -19.47
C ALA A 136 -0.67 0.64 -18.04
N VAL A 137 -0.41 1.93 -17.87
CA VAL A 137 -0.50 2.60 -16.57
C VAL A 137 -1.56 3.71 -16.60
N GLN A 138 -2.43 3.70 -15.59
CA GLN A 138 -3.30 4.84 -15.31
C GLN A 138 -2.61 5.73 -14.27
N VAL A 139 -2.56 7.03 -14.53
CA VAL A 139 -1.89 8.01 -13.67
C VAL A 139 -2.86 9.15 -13.36
N THR A 140 -2.98 9.48 -12.08
CA THR A 140 -3.78 10.62 -11.64
C THR A 140 -3.06 11.40 -10.53
N ASP A 141 -3.52 12.61 -10.26
CA ASP A 141 -3.03 13.40 -9.14
C ASP A 141 -3.53 12.81 -7.82
N GLY A 142 -2.60 12.55 -6.90
CA GLY A 142 -2.89 12.08 -5.55
C GLY A 142 -2.99 13.22 -4.54
N HIS A 143 -2.53 12.97 -3.31
CA HIS A 143 -2.51 13.97 -2.25
C HIS A 143 -1.52 15.12 -2.58
N GLY A 144 -1.94 16.36 -2.29
CA GLY A 144 -1.18 17.55 -2.65
C GLY A 144 0.06 17.83 -1.78
N GLY A 145 0.17 17.18 -0.61
CA GLY A 145 1.30 17.35 0.33
C GLY A 145 2.56 16.61 -0.09
N ILE A 146 3.69 16.98 0.52
CA ILE A 146 5.01 16.41 0.23
C ILE A 146 5.25 15.13 1.06
N LYS A 147 4.60 15.01 2.21
CA LYS A 147 4.75 13.86 3.09
C LYS A 147 4.19 12.58 2.47
N GLY A 148 4.66 11.43 2.95
CA GLY A 148 4.31 10.15 2.38
C GLY A 148 2.81 9.85 2.36
N ALA A 149 2.35 9.32 1.23
CA ALA A 149 1.01 8.81 1.04
C ALA A 149 1.00 7.27 1.12
N ARG A 150 -0.14 6.69 1.45
CA ARG A 150 -0.38 5.24 1.47
C ARG A 150 -1.63 4.92 0.65
N ALA A 151 -1.65 3.76 0.05
CA ALA A 151 -2.81 3.25 -0.68
C ALA A 151 -3.13 1.83 -0.25
N ILE A 152 -4.42 1.50 -0.19
CA ILE A 152 -4.94 0.14 0.02
C ILE A 152 -6.15 -0.10 -0.87
N TRP A 153 -6.41 -1.36 -1.19
CA TRP A 153 -7.64 -1.81 -1.83
C TRP A 153 -8.73 -2.12 -0.80
N CYS A 154 -9.98 -1.90 -1.18
CA CYS A 154 -11.13 -2.18 -0.32
C CYS A 154 -11.68 -3.60 -0.57
N GLY A 155 -10.86 -4.61 -0.35
CA GLY A 155 -11.24 -6.01 -0.53
C GLY A 155 -11.66 -6.35 -1.96
N ASP A 156 -12.88 -6.84 -2.12
CA ASP A 156 -13.51 -7.20 -3.40
C ASP A 156 -14.16 -6.00 -4.12
N LYS A 157 -14.25 -4.85 -3.45
CA LYS A 157 -14.87 -3.65 -4.01
C LYS A 157 -13.93 -2.99 -5.04
N PRO A 158 -14.46 -2.43 -6.14
CA PRO A 158 -13.68 -1.64 -7.08
C PRO A 158 -13.35 -0.26 -6.50
N ARG A 159 -12.80 -0.25 -5.29
CA ARG A 159 -12.48 0.97 -4.53
C ARG A 159 -11.08 0.91 -3.96
N ILE A 160 -10.43 2.07 -3.97
CA ILE A 160 -9.12 2.29 -3.37
C ILE A 160 -9.26 3.38 -2.31
N ILE A 161 -8.64 3.18 -1.15
CA ILE A 161 -8.47 4.22 -0.15
C ILE A 161 -7.01 4.66 -0.17
N THR A 162 -6.80 5.98 -0.21
CA THR A 162 -5.48 6.57 -0.01
C THR A 162 -5.47 7.49 1.18
N THR A 163 -4.39 7.50 1.94
CA THR A 163 -4.13 8.46 3.01
C THR A 163 -2.92 9.30 2.66
N GLY A 164 -2.95 10.57 3.03
CA GLY A 164 -1.86 11.49 2.74
C GLY A 164 -2.11 12.87 3.34
N PHE A 165 -1.45 13.87 2.79
CA PHE A 165 -1.50 15.23 3.31
C PHE A 165 -2.02 16.21 2.25
N SER A 166 -2.78 17.20 2.70
CA SER A 166 -3.14 18.37 1.88
C SER A 166 -1.90 19.26 1.67
N LYS A 167 -2.03 20.26 0.78
CA LYS A 167 -1.01 21.33 0.63
C LYS A 167 -0.79 22.12 1.93
N MET A 168 -1.80 22.14 2.80
CA MET A 168 -1.75 22.79 4.13
C MET A 168 -1.25 21.85 5.23
N SER A 169 -0.73 20.68 4.87
CA SER A 169 -0.25 19.65 5.80
C SER A 169 -1.31 19.03 6.71
N GLU A 170 -2.59 19.12 6.36
CA GLU A 170 -3.66 18.38 7.01
C GLU A 170 -3.68 16.93 6.54
N ARG A 171 -3.89 15.98 7.43
CA ARG A 171 -4.05 14.58 7.07
C ARG A 171 -5.42 14.36 6.45
N GLN A 172 -5.43 13.67 5.31
CA GLN A 172 -6.63 13.39 4.53
C GLN A 172 -6.72 11.91 4.15
N MET A 173 -7.93 11.43 4.00
CA MET A 173 -8.26 10.15 3.42
C MET A 173 -9.12 10.38 2.18
N PHE A 174 -8.76 9.75 1.05
CA PHE A 174 -9.52 9.79 -0.20
C PHE A 174 -10.06 8.40 -0.50
N LEU A 175 -11.28 8.36 -1.00
CA LEU A 175 -11.89 7.17 -1.61
C LEU A 175 -11.93 7.37 -3.12
N TRP A 176 -11.49 6.36 -3.87
CA TRP A 176 -11.40 6.38 -5.33
C TRP A 176 -12.24 5.27 -5.94
N ASP A 177 -12.82 5.57 -7.11
CA ASP A 177 -13.39 4.57 -7.99
C ASP A 177 -12.32 4.08 -8.97
N VAL A 178 -12.09 2.78 -9.01
CA VAL A 178 -11.10 2.15 -9.90
C VAL A 178 -11.47 2.34 -11.38
N SER A 179 -12.76 2.38 -11.70
CA SER A 179 -13.24 2.58 -13.08
C SER A 179 -13.02 4.01 -13.58
N GLN A 180 -12.86 4.98 -12.67
CA GLN A 180 -12.72 6.40 -12.99
C GLN A 180 -11.74 7.11 -12.05
N LEU A 181 -10.45 6.83 -12.18
CA LEU A 181 -9.37 7.38 -11.34
C LEU A 181 -9.04 8.86 -11.64
N THR A 182 -9.96 9.68 -12.14
CA THR A 182 -9.67 11.08 -12.47
C THR A 182 -9.66 11.99 -11.26
N LYS A 183 -10.50 11.71 -10.27
CA LYS A 183 -10.62 12.42 -8.99
C LYS A 183 -11.17 11.49 -7.91
N PRO A 184 -10.87 11.75 -6.63
CA PRO A 184 -11.50 11.00 -5.55
C PRO A 184 -13.01 11.24 -5.51
N ILE A 185 -13.79 10.19 -5.26
CA ILE A 185 -15.25 10.29 -5.04
C ILE A 185 -15.58 10.89 -3.68
N LYS A 186 -14.70 10.66 -2.68
CA LYS A 186 -14.85 11.22 -1.34
C LYS A 186 -13.50 11.69 -0.79
N THR A 187 -13.54 12.82 -0.11
CA THR A 187 -12.40 13.37 0.66
C THR A 187 -12.80 13.57 2.10
N VAL A 188 -12.07 12.96 3.02
CA VAL A 188 -12.25 13.12 4.46
C VAL A 188 -11.02 13.81 5.06
N SER A 189 -11.17 14.99 5.64
CA SER A 189 -10.13 15.62 6.46
C SER A 189 -10.13 14.96 7.83
N LEU A 190 -8.95 14.54 8.30
CA LEU A 190 -8.79 13.79 9.53
C LEU A 190 -8.35 14.68 10.68
N ASP A 191 -7.20 15.31 10.53
CA ASP A 191 -6.59 16.22 11.52
C ASP A 191 -5.34 16.92 10.94
N SER A 192 -4.59 17.64 11.78
CA SER A 192 -3.35 18.35 11.43
C SER A 192 -2.08 17.76 12.03
N SER A 193 -2.11 16.51 12.51
CA SER A 193 -0.91 15.83 13.04
C SER A 193 0.13 15.55 11.94
N ASN A 194 1.37 15.31 12.35
CA ASN A 194 2.51 15.21 11.41
C ASN A 194 2.84 13.80 10.95
N GLY A 195 2.33 12.78 11.62
CA GLY A 195 2.64 11.39 11.33
C GLY A 195 1.91 10.87 10.08
N ILE A 196 2.60 10.07 9.27
CA ILE A 196 2.00 9.36 8.14
C ILE A 196 0.93 8.40 8.68
N ILE A 197 -0.24 8.39 8.05
CA ILE A 197 -1.30 7.44 8.40
C ILE A 197 -1.06 6.12 7.65
N MET A 198 -1.05 5.04 8.42
CA MET A 198 -1.05 3.67 7.93
C MET A 198 -2.49 3.17 7.87
N PRO A 199 -3.07 2.98 6.68
CA PRO A 199 -4.41 2.43 6.53
C PRO A 199 -4.35 0.90 6.47
N PHE A 200 -5.37 0.23 7.03
CA PHE A 200 -5.54 -1.23 6.99
C PHE A 200 -6.99 -1.54 6.69
N TRP A 201 -7.23 -2.41 5.71
CA TRP A 201 -8.55 -2.86 5.34
C TRP A 201 -8.93 -4.16 6.03
N SER A 202 -10.17 -4.27 6.43
CA SER A 202 -10.78 -5.52 6.88
C SER A 202 -12.04 -5.81 6.05
N ASP A 203 -12.19 -7.07 5.62
CA ASP A 203 -13.25 -7.48 4.69
C ASP A 203 -14.68 -7.39 5.26
N ASN A 204 -14.83 -6.97 6.51
CA ASN A 204 -16.10 -6.52 7.09
C ASN A 204 -16.39 -5.03 6.83
N ASN A 205 -15.80 -4.47 5.76
CA ASN A 205 -15.93 -3.09 5.29
C ASN A 205 -15.37 -2.02 6.24
N ILE A 206 -14.45 -2.39 7.12
CA ILE A 206 -13.84 -1.45 8.05
C ILE A 206 -12.42 -1.09 7.59
N VAL A 207 -12.12 0.20 7.57
CA VAL A 207 -10.76 0.72 7.43
C VAL A 207 -10.25 1.22 8.78
N PHE A 208 -9.11 0.70 9.21
CA PHE A 208 -8.39 1.16 10.40
C PHE A 208 -7.29 2.14 9.99
N LEU A 209 -7.19 3.25 10.70
CA LEU A 209 -6.22 4.32 10.45
C LEU A 209 -5.33 4.50 11.67
N ALA A 210 -4.05 4.25 11.52
CA ALA A 210 -3.05 4.44 12.57
C ALA A 210 -1.99 5.44 12.12
N GLY A 211 -1.90 6.59 12.80
CA GLY A 211 -0.85 7.57 12.54
C GLY A 211 0.48 7.11 13.16
N LYS A 212 1.56 7.18 12.39
CA LYS A 212 2.91 6.90 12.91
C LYS A 212 3.31 8.00 13.90
N GLY A 213 3.57 7.61 15.14
CA GLY A 213 3.81 8.52 16.26
C GLY A 213 2.55 8.94 17.03
N ASP A 214 1.35 8.52 16.58
CA ASP A 214 0.11 8.73 17.33
C ASP A 214 -0.11 7.59 18.33
N GLY A 215 -0.90 7.84 19.39
CA GLY A 215 -1.32 6.82 20.35
C GLY A 215 -2.63 6.14 19.97
N ASN A 216 -3.38 6.68 19.02
CA ASN A 216 -4.73 6.28 18.69
C ASN A 216 -4.84 5.47 17.39
N ILE A 217 -5.93 4.71 17.26
CA ILE A 217 -6.34 4.01 16.05
C ILE A 217 -7.79 4.39 15.79
N ARG A 218 -8.07 5.08 14.69
CA ARG A 218 -9.43 5.41 14.25
C ARG A 218 -9.93 4.35 13.29
N TYR A 219 -11.22 4.11 13.27
CA TYR A 219 -11.81 3.20 12.30
C TYR A 219 -13.12 3.72 11.75
N TYR A 220 -13.29 3.44 10.45
CA TYR A 220 -14.42 3.90 9.65
C TYR A 220 -15.01 2.69 8.93
N GLU A 221 -16.33 2.72 8.73
CA GLU A 221 -17.04 1.78 7.87
C GLU A 221 -17.24 2.39 6.49
N LEU A 222 -16.98 1.58 5.46
CA LEU A 222 -17.28 1.94 4.07
C LEU A 222 -18.62 1.33 3.69
N GLU A 223 -19.65 2.18 3.57
CA GLU A 223 -20.99 1.79 3.12
C GLU A 223 -21.45 2.76 2.04
N SER A 224 -21.93 2.23 0.89
CA SER A 224 -22.51 3.03 -0.21
C SER A 224 -21.64 4.21 -0.65
N ASP A 225 -20.31 3.99 -0.76
CA ASP A 225 -19.31 5.01 -1.10
C ASP A 225 -19.17 6.17 -0.07
N GLU A 226 -19.70 6.00 1.11
CA GLU A 226 -19.52 6.88 2.26
C GLU A 226 -18.62 6.23 3.31
N LEU A 227 -17.81 7.06 3.99
CA LEU A 227 -16.89 6.65 5.05
C LEU A 227 -17.45 7.15 6.38
N HIS A 228 -18.10 6.25 7.13
CA HIS A 228 -18.73 6.54 8.40
C HIS A 228 -17.74 6.34 9.54
N TYR A 229 -17.46 7.38 10.30
CA TYR A 229 -16.64 7.26 11.52
C TYR A 229 -17.36 6.39 12.54
N LEU A 230 -16.72 5.31 12.98
CA LEU A 230 -17.26 4.41 13.99
C LEU A 230 -16.79 4.78 15.39
N ALA A 231 -15.47 4.68 15.62
CA ALA A 231 -14.88 4.95 16.92
C ALA A 231 -13.34 5.12 16.83
N GLU A 232 -12.72 5.28 17.97
CA GLU A 232 -11.28 5.45 18.14
C GLU A 232 -10.80 4.68 19.37
N TYR A 233 -9.80 3.82 19.17
CA TYR A 233 -8.99 3.29 20.27
C TYR A 233 -7.97 4.34 20.69
N LYS A 234 -7.81 4.59 22.00
CA LYS A 234 -6.89 5.58 22.56
C LYS A 234 -5.87 4.93 23.47
N SER A 235 -4.60 5.32 23.28
CA SER A 235 -3.48 4.95 24.15
C SER A 235 -2.53 6.13 24.28
N ILE A 236 -1.82 6.20 25.38
CA ILE A 236 -0.76 7.20 25.63
C ILE A 236 0.56 6.83 24.93
N GLU A 237 0.71 5.59 24.52
CA GLU A 237 1.92 5.08 23.89
C GLU A 237 1.88 5.28 22.39
N PRO A 238 2.85 6.01 21.80
CA PRO A 238 2.89 6.25 20.36
C PRO A 238 3.29 4.99 19.60
N GLN A 239 2.60 4.70 18.50
CA GLN A 239 2.98 3.60 17.61
C GLN A 239 4.03 4.02 16.58
N SER A 240 5.06 3.19 16.41
CA SER A 240 6.04 3.31 15.32
C SER A 240 5.66 2.48 14.09
N GLY A 241 4.86 1.44 14.29
CA GLY A 241 4.35 0.53 13.27
C GLY A 241 3.14 -0.24 13.77
N MET A 242 2.46 -0.90 12.85
CA MET A 242 1.29 -1.72 13.15
C MET A 242 1.14 -2.82 12.10
N ALA A 243 0.64 -3.97 12.53
CA ALA A 243 0.20 -5.06 11.66
C ALA A 243 -1.11 -5.64 12.19
N PHE A 244 -1.86 -6.29 11.33
CA PHE A 244 -3.10 -6.98 11.73
C PHE A 244 -2.94 -8.49 11.61
N LEU A 245 -3.54 -9.21 12.57
CA LEU A 245 -3.67 -10.65 12.48
C LEU A 245 -4.58 -11.01 11.29
N PRO A 246 -4.25 -12.01 10.49
CA PRO A 246 -5.16 -12.49 9.45
C PRO A 246 -6.52 -12.87 10.03
N ARG A 247 -7.61 -12.44 9.38
CA ARG A 247 -8.98 -12.62 9.90
C ARG A 247 -9.33 -14.07 10.20
N ARG A 248 -8.80 -15.03 9.41
CA ARG A 248 -8.99 -16.47 9.65
C ARG A 248 -8.54 -16.96 11.04
N ALA A 249 -7.71 -16.18 11.74
CA ALA A 249 -7.16 -16.52 13.05
C ALA A 249 -7.83 -15.76 14.22
N LEU A 250 -8.90 -15.00 13.95
CA LEU A 250 -9.64 -14.26 14.97
C LEU A 250 -10.53 -15.16 15.81
N ASN A 251 -10.84 -14.73 17.02
CA ASN A 251 -11.74 -15.42 17.92
C ASN A 251 -13.21 -15.01 17.63
N VAL A 252 -13.86 -15.77 16.75
CA VAL A 252 -15.25 -15.50 16.34
C VAL A 252 -16.25 -15.73 17.46
N ASP A 253 -15.94 -16.60 18.42
CA ASP A 253 -16.82 -16.91 19.56
C ASP A 253 -16.97 -15.71 20.51
N GLU A 254 -15.98 -14.81 20.53
CA GLU A 254 -15.99 -13.56 21.28
C GLU A 254 -16.39 -12.34 20.44
N ASN A 255 -16.81 -12.53 19.21
CA ASN A 255 -17.10 -11.45 18.25
C ASN A 255 -15.90 -10.52 18.02
N GLU A 256 -14.68 -11.08 18.00
CA GLU A 256 -13.45 -10.37 17.66
C GLU A 256 -13.40 -10.16 16.15
N ILE A 257 -13.55 -8.91 15.69
CA ILE A 257 -13.57 -8.56 14.27
C ILE A 257 -12.20 -8.18 13.69
N ALA A 258 -11.26 -7.79 14.55
CA ALA A 258 -9.89 -7.47 14.17
C ALA A 258 -8.96 -7.56 15.37
N ARG A 259 -7.69 -7.91 15.14
CA ARG A 259 -6.61 -7.81 16.13
C ARG A 259 -5.40 -7.12 15.52
N ALA A 260 -5.05 -5.95 16.06
CA ALA A 260 -3.85 -5.22 15.70
C ALA A 260 -2.70 -5.55 16.65
N TYR A 261 -1.49 -5.64 16.09
CA TYR A 261 -0.24 -5.65 16.86
C TYR A 261 0.41 -4.27 16.71
N LYS A 262 0.28 -3.47 17.75
CA LYS A 262 0.80 -2.12 17.83
C LYS A 262 2.24 -2.15 18.34
N VAL A 263 3.17 -1.65 17.54
CA VAL A 263 4.59 -1.57 17.90
C VAL A 263 4.88 -0.24 18.57
N SER A 264 5.20 -0.28 19.85
CA SER A 264 5.64 0.87 20.66
C SER A 264 6.93 0.46 21.38
N PRO A 265 8.11 0.68 20.75
CA PRO A 265 9.37 0.15 21.31
C PRO A 265 9.58 0.53 22.77
N PRO A 266 10.03 -0.42 23.62
CA PRO A 266 10.53 -1.75 23.31
C PRO A 266 9.44 -2.85 23.26
N THR A 267 8.15 -2.52 23.24
CA THR A 267 7.03 -3.46 23.40
C THR A 267 6.16 -3.56 22.16
N ILE A 268 5.47 -4.70 22.02
CA ILE A 268 4.40 -4.92 21.05
C ILE A 268 3.12 -5.20 21.84
N HIS A 269 2.07 -4.42 21.56
CA HIS A 269 0.79 -4.52 22.24
C HIS A 269 -0.26 -5.12 21.32
N PRO A 270 -0.87 -6.27 21.65
CA PRO A 270 -2.06 -6.74 20.96
C PRO A 270 -3.26 -5.85 21.34
N VAL A 271 -3.99 -5.39 20.35
CA VAL A 271 -5.23 -4.60 20.51
C VAL A 271 -6.33 -5.31 19.75
N SER A 272 -7.29 -5.89 20.47
CA SER A 272 -8.42 -6.60 19.88
C SER A 272 -9.65 -5.68 19.79
N PHE A 273 -10.39 -5.80 18.70
CA PHE A 273 -11.61 -5.05 18.44
C PHE A 273 -12.79 -6.01 18.45
N TYR A 274 -13.76 -5.73 19.29
CA TYR A 274 -14.93 -6.57 19.51
C TYR A 274 -16.21 -5.83 19.16
N VAL A 275 -17.19 -6.55 18.59
CA VAL A 275 -18.55 -6.03 18.44
C VAL A 275 -19.41 -6.54 19.60
N PRO A 276 -19.97 -5.66 20.44
CA PRO A 276 -20.81 -6.08 21.54
C PRO A 276 -22.13 -6.68 20.98
N ARG A 277 -22.32 -7.97 21.16
CA ARG A 277 -23.53 -8.71 20.78
C ARG A 277 -24.04 -9.49 22.01
N LYS A 278 -25.35 -9.63 22.12
CA LYS A 278 -25.99 -10.41 23.19
C LYS A 278 -26.24 -11.86 22.80
N SER A 279 -26.22 -12.16 21.50
CA SER A 279 -26.46 -13.51 20.97
C SER A 279 -25.19 -14.32 21.04
N GLU A 280 -25.31 -15.57 21.48
CA GLU A 280 -24.24 -16.59 21.45
C GLU A 280 -24.15 -17.31 20.09
N ALA A 281 -25.13 -17.08 19.18
CA ALA A 281 -25.10 -17.65 17.83
C ALA A 281 -24.08 -16.94 16.96
N PHE A 282 -23.55 -17.67 15.97
CA PHE A 282 -22.62 -17.12 14.98
C PHE A 282 -23.21 -15.88 14.28
N GLN A 283 -22.41 -14.83 14.16
CA GLN A 283 -22.82 -13.54 13.62
C GLN A 283 -22.28 -13.37 12.18
N ALA A 284 -22.99 -13.89 11.19
CA ALA A 284 -22.58 -13.87 9.79
C ALA A 284 -22.40 -12.45 9.22
N ASP A 285 -23.12 -11.47 9.76
CA ASP A 285 -23.07 -10.06 9.33
C ASP A 285 -21.70 -9.37 9.61
N ILE A 286 -21.02 -9.79 10.70
CA ILE A 286 -19.71 -9.23 11.07
C ILE A 286 -18.54 -10.15 10.69
N PHE A 287 -18.84 -11.40 10.28
CA PHE A 287 -17.85 -12.39 9.86
C PHE A 287 -18.05 -12.87 8.41
N PRO A 288 -17.94 -11.99 7.40
CA PRO A 288 -17.87 -12.44 6.02
C PRO A 288 -16.64 -13.36 5.84
N PRO A 289 -16.65 -14.28 4.86
CA PRO A 289 -15.54 -15.20 4.62
C PRO A 289 -14.20 -14.47 4.57
N ALA A 290 -13.16 -15.07 5.16
CA ALA A 290 -11.81 -14.51 5.19
C ALA A 290 -10.92 -15.18 4.14
N ARG A 291 -9.84 -14.52 3.72
CA ARG A 291 -8.84 -15.14 2.83
C ARG A 291 -8.26 -16.40 3.47
N SER A 292 -8.25 -17.49 2.69
CA SER A 292 -7.68 -18.78 3.09
C SER A 292 -6.15 -18.71 3.08
N ALA A 293 -5.51 -19.66 3.78
CA ALA A 293 -4.08 -19.92 3.66
C ALA A 293 -3.71 -20.78 2.43
N GLU A 294 -4.70 -21.30 1.67
CA GLU A 294 -4.43 -22.02 0.44
C GLU A 294 -4.28 -21.05 -0.74
N PRO A 295 -3.18 -21.11 -1.50
CA PRO A 295 -3.03 -20.31 -2.71
C PRO A 295 -4.01 -20.77 -3.80
N SER A 296 -4.53 -19.83 -4.58
CA SER A 296 -5.39 -20.14 -5.72
C SER A 296 -4.60 -20.48 -6.97
N LEU A 297 -3.37 -19.99 -7.08
CA LEU A 297 -2.48 -20.15 -8.23
C LEU A 297 -1.06 -20.50 -7.76
N THR A 298 -0.33 -21.18 -8.62
CA THR A 298 1.13 -21.29 -8.54
C THR A 298 1.79 -20.08 -9.21
N ALA A 299 3.07 -19.87 -8.98
CA ALA A 299 3.85 -18.82 -9.65
C ALA A 299 3.85 -18.98 -11.17
N ASP A 300 3.96 -20.21 -11.69
CA ASP A 300 3.97 -20.45 -13.13
C ASP A 300 2.59 -20.22 -13.75
N GLU A 301 1.50 -20.60 -13.11
CA GLU A 301 0.14 -20.26 -13.58
C GLU A 301 -0.09 -18.76 -13.66
N PHE A 302 0.45 -18.01 -12.72
CA PHE A 302 0.36 -16.55 -12.73
C PHE A 302 1.25 -15.92 -13.81
N PHE A 303 2.55 -16.24 -13.86
CA PHE A 303 3.50 -15.58 -14.75
C PHE A 303 3.49 -16.09 -16.18
N VAL A 304 3.29 -17.39 -16.38
CA VAL A 304 3.38 -18.03 -17.70
C VAL A 304 2.00 -18.17 -18.34
N ASP A 305 1.07 -18.76 -17.62
CA ASP A 305 -0.30 -18.96 -18.11
C ASP A 305 -1.15 -17.68 -18.02
N GLN A 306 -0.67 -16.65 -17.34
CA GLN A 306 -1.35 -15.37 -17.10
C GLN A 306 -2.76 -15.53 -16.51
N LYS A 307 -2.96 -16.58 -15.72
CA LYS A 307 -4.23 -16.82 -15.04
C LYS A 307 -4.50 -15.76 -13.99
N THR A 308 -5.74 -15.39 -13.85
CA THR A 308 -6.24 -14.53 -12.78
C THR A 308 -7.36 -15.25 -12.06
N GLN A 309 -7.27 -15.29 -10.74
CA GLN A 309 -8.24 -16.01 -9.91
C GLN A 309 -8.51 -15.23 -8.62
N THR A 310 -9.75 -15.26 -8.15
CA THR A 310 -10.08 -14.75 -6.83
C THR A 310 -9.44 -15.61 -5.74
N PRO A 311 -9.14 -15.07 -4.57
CA PRO A 311 -8.58 -15.84 -3.48
C PRO A 311 -9.55 -16.95 -3.03
N HIS A 312 -9.00 -18.05 -2.55
CA HIS A 312 -9.78 -19.02 -1.80
C HIS A 312 -10.21 -18.39 -0.48
N LEU A 313 -11.44 -18.62 -0.05
CA LEU A 313 -12.01 -18.02 1.16
C LEU A 313 -12.29 -19.10 2.20
N TYR A 314 -12.04 -18.77 3.47
CA TYR A 314 -12.40 -19.58 4.63
C TYR A 314 -13.72 -19.10 5.19
N HIS A 315 -14.70 -19.99 5.26
CA HIS A 315 -16.00 -19.72 5.84
C HIS A 315 -15.99 -20.07 7.33
N PHE A 316 -16.23 -19.09 8.20
CA PHE A 316 -16.06 -19.24 9.64
C PHE A 316 -17.06 -20.22 10.27
N GLU A 317 -18.32 -20.19 9.89
CA GLU A 317 -19.38 -21.03 10.46
C GLU A 317 -19.21 -22.51 10.06
N THR A 318 -19.04 -22.75 8.77
CA THR A 318 -18.92 -24.14 8.25
C THR A 318 -17.48 -24.69 8.38
N ARG A 319 -16.49 -23.84 8.63
CA ARG A 319 -15.07 -24.17 8.68
C ARG A 319 -14.55 -24.82 7.41
N THR A 320 -15.12 -24.43 6.26
CA THR A 320 -14.78 -24.94 4.94
C THR A 320 -14.10 -23.89 4.08
N ILE A 321 -13.39 -24.35 3.04
CA ILE A 321 -12.78 -23.47 2.06
C ILE A 321 -13.68 -23.35 0.85
N ILE A 322 -14.05 -22.12 0.50
CA ILE A 322 -14.72 -21.76 -0.74
C ILE A 322 -13.64 -21.52 -1.79
N ARG A 323 -13.68 -22.29 -2.90
CA ARG A 323 -12.69 -22.14 -3.96
C ARG A 323 -12.90 -20.84 -4.72
N GLY A 324 -11.80 -20.15 -5.02
CA GLY A 324 -11.82 -18.97 -5.86
C GLY A 324 -12.17 -19.33 -7.30
N GLU A 325 -12.72 -18.38 -8.02
CA GLU A 325 -13.15 -18.52 -9.40
C GLU A 325 -12.22 -17.75 -10.35
N PRO A 326 -12.11 -18.15 -11.62
CA PRO A 326 -11.42 -17.35 -12.63
C PRO A 326 -12.02 -15.93 -12.66
N ALA A 327 -11.16 -14.93 -12.55
CA ALA A 327 -11.59 -13.54 -12.54
C ALA A 327 -11.20 -12.86 -13.86
N ALA A 328 -12.10 -12.02 -14.37
CA ALA A 328 -11.73 -11.11 -15.44
C ALA A 328 -10.82 -10.02 -14.86
N PRO A 329 -9.78 -9.58 -15.59
CA PRO A 329 -8.98 -8.44 -15.17
C PRO A 329 -9.85 -7.20 -15.04
N LEU A 330 -9.56 -6.37 -14.06
CA LEU A 330 -10.15 -5.04 -13.98
C LEU A 330 -9.77 -4.30 -15.27
N SER A 331 -10.79 -3.91 -16.06
CA SER A 331 -10.56 -3.24 -17.35
C SER A 331 -9.88 -1.89 -17.09
N THR A 332 -8.58 -1.83 -17.34
CA THR A 332 -7.80 -0.58 -17.31
C THR A 332 -7.97 0.24 -18.60
N HIS A 333 -8.82 -0.21 -19.53
CA HIS A 333 -9.05 0.45 -20.81
C HIS A 333 -10.11 1.55 -20.74
N ALA A 334 -9.91 2.57 -19.93
CA ALA A 334 -10.39 3.89 -20.31
C ALA A 334 -9.30 4.48 -21.23
N LYS A 335 -9.54 4.46 -22.55
CA LYS A 335 -8.72 5.24 -23.50
C LYS A 335 -8.61 6.66 -22.97
N LEU A 336 -7.40 7.06 -22.60
CA LEU A 336 -7.07 8.48 -22.50
C LEU A 336 -7.41 9.11 -23.85
N PRO A 337 -8.08 10.28 -23.90
CA PRO A 337 -8.20 11.02 -25.13
C PRO A 337 -6.78 11.34 -25.62
N ASP A 338 -6.49 10.98 -26.86
CA ASP A 338 -5.31 11.41 -27.61
C ASP A 338 -5.27 12.93 -27.69
N THR A 339 -4.68 13.58 -26.70
CA THR A 339 -4.34 15.02 -26.75
C THR A 339 -2.98 15.23 -26.08
N CYS A 340 -1.95 14.73 -26.76
CA CYS A 340 -0.64 15.37 -26.78
C CYS A 340 -0.34 15.74 -28.21
N GLU A 341 -1.06 16.72 -28.76
CA GLU A 341 -0.50 17.53 -29.83
C GLU A 341 0.70 18.28 -29.20
N ALA A 342 1.88 17.98 -29.75
CA ALA A 342 3.07 18.75 -29.47
C ALA A 342 2.80 20.23 -29.75
N PRO A 343 3.33 21.17 -28.96
CA PRO A 343 3.17 22.59 -29.24
C PRO A 343 3.76 22.87 -30.64
N LYS A 344 2.92 23.30 -31.56
CA LYS A 344 3.37 23.86 -32.86
C LYS A 344 4.30 25.02 -32.54
N GLU A 345 5.51 24.96 -33.08
CA GLU A 345 6.45 26.08 -33.07
C GLU A 345 5.74 27.35 -33.55
N ALA A 346 5.78 28.41 -32.74
CA ALA A 346 5.35 29.74 -33.13
C ALA A 346 6.23 30.26 -34.28
N PRO A 347 5.66 31.01 -35.24
CA PRO A 347 6.44 31.59 -36.35
C PRO A 347 7.48 32.56 -35.80
N LYS A 348 8.70 32.44 -36.29
CA LYS A 348 9.80 33.37 -36.02
C LYS A 348 9.41 34.73 -36.61
N ASP A 349 9.10 35.68 -35.77
CA ASP A 349 9.02 37.08 -36.13
C ASP A 349 10.42 37.63 -36.45
N THR A 350 10.55 38.15 -37.65
CA THR A 350 11.71 38.90 -38.14
C THR A 350 11.86 40.21 -37.36
N PRO A 351 13.09 40.66 -36.98
CA PRO A 351 13.22 41.93 -36.29
C PRO A 351 12.98 43.10 -37.22
N GLN A 352 11.97 43.92 -36.93
CA GLN A 352 11.85 45.27 -37.50
C GLN A 352 12.80 46.23 -36.78
N GLU A 353 13.61 46.94 -37.58
CA GLU A 353 14.50 48.02 -37.11
C GLU A 353 13.71 49.12 -36.38
N ALA A 354 14.22 49.53 -35.22
CA ALA A 354 13.74 50.69 -34.48
C ALA A 354 14.31 51.99 -35.04
N PRO A 355 13.55 53.10 -35.11
CA PRO A 355 14.05 54.39 -35.50
C PRO A 355 14.90 55.00 -34.37
N LYS A 356 16.01 55.63 -34.79
CA LYS A 356 16.89 56.45 -33.95
C LYS A 356 16.15 57.72 -33.54
N ASP A 357 16.00 57.96 -32.25
CA ASP A 357 15.70 59.28 -31.71
C ASP A 357 16.83 59.82 -30.91
N THR A 358 17.14 61.08 -31.24
CA THR A 358 18.22 61.93 -30.73
C THR A 358 17.96 62.43 -29.31
N PRO A 359 18.99 62.77 -28.51
CA PRO A 359 18.84 63.16 -27.13
C PRO A 359 18.42 64.64 -27.00
N LYS A 360 17.44 64.91 -26.17
CA LYS A 360 17.14 66.27 -25.69
C LYS A 360 17.67 66.46 -24.27
N GLU A 361 18.39 67.56 -24.15
CA GLU A 361 19.02 68.12 -22.95
C GLU A 361 18.08 68.25 -21.72
N ALA A 362 18.68 68.08 -20.58
CA ALA A 362 18.11 68.36 -19.25
C ALA A 362 18.18 69.88 -18.93
N PRO A 363 17.24 70.46 -18.19
CA PRO A 363 17.48 71.69 -17.43
C PRO A 363 17.87 71.36 -15.99
N LYS A 364 18.94 72.02 -15.59
CA LYS A 364 19.38 72.21 -14.17
C LYS A 364 18.34 73.08 -13.47
N ASP A 365 18.00 72.71 -12.24
CA ASP A 365 17.66 73.73 -11.25
C ASP A 365 18.10 73.32 -9.84
N THR A 366 18.64 74.31 -9.21
CA THR A 366 19.41 74.41 -7.96
C THR A 366 18.49 74.46 -6.74
N PRO A 367 19.06 74.38 -5.52
CA PRO A 367 18.36 74.10 -4.26
C PRO A 367 17.92 75.40 -3.56
N LYS A 368 16.91 75.29 -2.70
CA LYS A 368 16.68 76.21 -1.58
C LYS A 368 15.96 75.49 -0.45
N GLU A 369 16.62 75.64 0.65
CA GLU A 369 16.40 75.70 2.08
C GLU A 369 16.01 74.47 2.82
#